data_d8d8d341c531dbdc534f85c8add88dc9
#
_entry.id   d8d8d341c531dbdc534f85c8add88dc9
#
_cell.length_a   1.000
_cell.length_b   1.000
_cell.length_c   1.000
_cell.angle_alpha   90.00
_cell.angle_beta   90.00
_cell.angle_gamma   90.00
#
_symmetry.space_group_name_H-M   'P 1'
#
loop_
_entity.id
_entity.type
_entity.pdbx_description
1 polymer ?
#
loop_
_entity_poly.entity_id
_entity_poly.type
_entity_poly.pdbx_seq_one_letter_code
_entity_poly.pdbx_strand_id
1 'polypeptide(L)'
;MISSITELRYSNTNTYLITGSLGTLLFDTGWAGTFPAFRDLLAQHKRKVTEIDSIMISHFHPDHMGLSQEIADLANAKIIVLDVQQAHIHDSDMIFEKEKNKTFVPIRDESVTVISEEASREFLSGFGIDGEVIFTPGHSDDSISLLLDSGELFVGDLNPLYELPLHEGTKTFESWKKLLSKKPKTVYYGHAKAAAIDGENAPKKEGSPDAGLIFKYAQKGFDIEKIIKKTGADQTLVEDVVRLYLTHPGVGLQGILDRLDIKGK
;
A
#
# COMPACT_ATOMS: atom_id res chain seq x y z
N MET A 1 -11.64 -20.56 -2.40
CA MET A 1 -11.16 -19.98 -3.69
C MET A 1 -11.67 -18.54 -3.79
N ILE A 2 -10.78 -17.59 -4.10
CA ILE A 2 -11.16 -16.21 -4.33
C ILE A 2 -12.00 -16.11 -5.59
N SER A 3 -13.13 -15.42 -5.50
CA SER A 3 -14.01 -15.19 -6.63
C SER A 3 -13.58 -13.98 -7.48
N SER A 4 -13.09 -12.92 -6.83
CA SER A 4 -12.57 -11.73 -7.52
C SER A 4 -11.78 -10.80 -6.61
N ILE A 5 -10.86 -10.03 -7.23
CA ILE A 5 -10.21 -8.85 -6.66
C ILE A 5 -10.65 -7.66 -7.48
N THR A 6 -11.18 -6.63 -6.83
CA THR A 6 -11.58 -5.37 -7.48
C THR A 6 -10.74 -4.24 -6.89
N GLU A 7 -9.91 -3.62 -7.71
CA GLU A 7 -9.17 -2.41 -7.32
C GLU A 7 -10.11 -1.21 -7.40
N LEU A 8 -10.16 -0.46 -6.31
CA LEU A 8 -10.96 0.75 -6.18
C LEU A 8 -10.00 1.92 -5.94
N ARG A 9 -9.68 2.65 -7.00
CA ARG A 9 -8.80 3.81 -6.94
C ARG A 9 -9.60 5.09 -6.91
N TYR A 10 -9.59 5.77 -5.78
CA TYR A 10 -10.18 7.09 -5.61
C TYR A 10 -9.28 7.97 -4.74
N SER A 11 -9.28 9.27 -5.01
CA SER A 11 -8.27 10.16 -4.43
C SER A 11 -6.86 9.69 -4.81
N ASN A 12 -5.98 9.46 -3.83
CA ASN A 12 -4.60 9.01 -4.03
C ASN A 12 -4.34 7.58 -3.54
N THR A 13 -5.34 6.90 -2.96
CA THR A 13 -5.16 5.57 -2.37
C THR A 13 -5.89 4.50 -3.20
N ASN A 14 -5.22 3.39 -3.46
CA ASN A 14 -5.83 2.18 -3.98
C ASN A 14 -6.37 1.37 -2.81
N THR A 15 -7.63 0.99 -2.87
CA THR A 15 -8.25 0.06 -1.94
C THR A 15 -8.71 -1.17 -2.70
N TYR A 16 -8.85 -2.29 -2.02
CA TYR A 16 -9.09 -3.56 -2.71
C TYR A 16 -10.26 -4.32 -2.10
N LEU A 17 -11.27 -4.60 -2.92
CA LEU A 17 -12.40 -5.44 -2.53
C LEU A 17 -12.07 -6.87 -2.93
N ILE A 18 -11.85 -7.73 -1.95
CA ILE A 18 -11.48 -9.13 -2.11
C ILE A 18 -12.68 -9.99 -1.78
N THR A 19 -13.25 -10.63 -2.79
CA THR A 19 -14.46 -11.45 -2.62
C THR A 19 -14.07 -12.93 -2.62
N GLY A 20 -14.30 -13.58 -1.51
CA GLY A 20 -14.21 -15.03 -1.37
C GLY A 20 -15.54 -15.72 -1.72
N SER A 21 -15.62 -17.03 -1.48
CA SER A 21 -16.83 -17.81 -1.73
C SER A 21 -17.92 -17.62 -0.65
N LEU A 22 -17.57 -17.09 0.51
CA LEU A 22 -18.46 -16.95 1.67
C LEU A 22 -18.59 -15.52 2.18
N GLY A 23 -17.77 -14.56 1.70
CA GLY A 23 -17.81 -13.19 2.15
C GLY A 23 -16.83 -12.29 1.41
N THR A 24 -16.87 -11.00 1.75
CA THR A 24 -16.11 -9.94 1.09
C THR A 24 -15.31 -9.15 2.12
N LEU A 25 -14.00 -9.04 1.88
CA LEU A 25 -13.05 -8.24 2.65
C LEU A 25 -12.70 -6.97 1.88
N LEU A 26 -12.77 -5.81 2.51
CA LEU A 26 -12.19 -4.57 2.01
C LEU A 26 -10.82 -4.36 2.64
N PHE A 27 -9.78 -4.22 1.83
CA PHE A 27 -8.42 -3.91 2.26
C PHE A 27 -8.13 -2.43 1.97
N ASP A 28 -7.89 -1.63 3.03
CA ASP A 28 -7.82 -0.18 3.09
C ASP A 28 -9.11 0.56 2.69
N THR A 29 -9.26 1.82 3.14
CA THR A 29 -10.52 2.57 2.99
C THR A 29 -10.34 3.99 2.48
N GLY A 30 -9.11 4.49 2.29
CA GLY A 30 -8.85 5.84 1.82
C GLY A 30 -9.06 6.95 2.86
N TRP A 31 -9.05 8.19 2.40
CA TRP A 31 -9.11 9.40 3.25
C TRP A 31 -10.53 9.73 3.68
N ALA A 32 -10.71 10.22 4.92
CA ALA A 32 -12.00 10.70 5.42
C ALA A 32 -12.60 11.79 4.54
N GLY A 33 -13.90 11.65 4.23
CA GLY A 33 -14.63 12.56 3.33
C GLY A 33 -14.64 12.13 1.86
N THR A 34 -13.95 11.06 1.48
CA THR A 34 -13.97 10.51 0.11
C THR A 34 -15.04 9.45 -0.10
N PHE A 35 -15.92 9.21 0.88
CA PHE A 35 -16.98 8.21 0.82
C PHE A 35 -17.88 8.30 -0.44
N PRO A 36 -18.29 9.50 -0.91
CA PRO A 36 -19.07 9.57 -2.15
C PRO A 36 -18.34 8.97 -3.36
N ALA A 37 -17.02 9.24 -3.49
CA ALA A 37 -16.22 8.68 -4.58
C ALA A 37 -16.05 7.16 -4.44
N PHE A 38 -15.82 6.65 -3.23
CA PHE A 38 -15.80 5.22 -2.93
C PHE A 38 -17.10 4.52 -3.34
N ARG A 39 -18.26 5.05 -2.89
CA ARG A 39 -19.58 4.51 -3.20
C ARG A 39 -19.84 4.49 -4.71
N ASP A 40 -19.54 5.59 -5.38
CA ASP A 40 -19.80 5.73 -6.83
C ASP A 40 -18.92 4.77 -7.64
N LEU A 41 -17.69 4.53 -7.18
CA LEU A 41 -16.79 3.55 -7.80
C LEU A 41 -17.27 2.11 -7.56
N LEU A 42 -17.72 1.77 -6.34
CA LEU A 42 -18.37 0.47 -6.07
C LEU A 42 -19.56 0.24 -7.02
N ALA A 43 -20.41 1.27 -7.21
CA ALA A 43 -21.57 1.17 -8.09
C ALA A 43 -21.17 0.92 -9.56
N GLN A 44 -20.06 1.52 -10.04
CA GLN A 44 -19.52 1.25 -11.38
C GLN A 44 -19.11 -0.23 -11.53
N HIS A 45 -18.60 -0.85 -10.47
CA HIS A 45 -18.30 -2.28 -10.40
C HIS A 45 -19.52 -3.14 -10.06
N LYS A 46 -20.75 -2.57 -10.05
CA LYS A 46 -22.01 -3.24 -9.69
C LYS A 46 -21.99 -3.85 -8.29
N ARG A 47 -21.27 -3.22 -7.36
CA ARG A 47 -21.13 -3.64 -5.96
C ARG A 47 -21.78 -2.60 -5.05
N LYS A 48 -22.14 -3.00 -3.84
CA LYS A 48 -22.75 -2.15 -2.81
C LYS A 48 -21.89 -2.16 -1.53
N VAL A 49 -21.92 -1.06 -0.78
CA VAL A 49 -21.25 -0.97 0.52
C VAL A 49 -21.71 -2.08 1.46
N THR A 50 -22.99 -2.42 1.44
CA THR A 50 -23.60 -3.47 2.29
C THR A 50 -23.15 -4.91 1.95
N GLU A 51 -22.32 -5.10 0.95
CA GLU A 51 -21.73 -6.40 0.60
C GLU A 51 -20.34 -6.61 1.27
N ILE A 52 -19.87 -5.61 2.01
CA ILE A 52 -18.59 -5.67 2.73
C ILE A 52 -18.87 -6.30 4.10
N ASP A 53 -18.28 -7.45 4.36
CA ASP A 53 -18.44 -8.18 5.61
C ASP A 53 -17.36 -7.81 6.64
N SER A 54 -16.16 -7.46 6.16
CA SER A 54 -15.04 -7.06 7.01
C SER A 54 -14.14 -6.05 6.31
N ILE A 55 -13.46 -5.25 7.12
CA ILE A 55 -12.47 -4.24 6.69
C ILE A 55 -11.15 -4.58 7.36
N MET A 56 -10.07 -4.59 6.60
CA MET A 56 -8.71 -4.76 7.10
C MET A 56 -7.87 -3.57 6.65
N ILE A 57 -7.10 -3.01 7.56
CA ILE A 57 -6.30 -1.80 7.32
C ILE A 57 -4.82 -2.21 7.29
N SER A 58 -4.13 -1.84 6.21
CA SER A 58 -2.71 -2.14 6.07
C SER A 58 -1.88 -1.46 7.15
N HIS A 59 -2.24 -0.23 7.51
CA HIS A 59 -1.66 0.56 8.60
C HIS A 59 -2.54 1.77 8.90
N PHE A 60 -2.44 2.35 10.10
CA PHE A 60 -3.38 3.37 10.56
C PHE A 60 -3.01 4.81 10.18
N HIS A 61 -2.41 5.03 8.99
CA HIS A 61 -2.30 6.37 8.42
C HIS A 61 -3.65 6.87 7.90
N PRO A 62 -3.88 8.20 7.90
CA PRO A 62 -5.19 8.80 7.60
C PRO A 62 -5.79 8.41 6.26
N ASP A 63 -4.96 8.23 5.24
CA ASP A 63 -5.38 7.90 3.87
C ASP A 63 -5.59 6.40 3.61
N HIS A 64 -5.37 5.56 4.62
CA HIS A 64 -5.69 4.14 4.61
C HIS A 64 -6.90 3.80 5.49
N MET A 65 -7.06 4.50 6.62
CA MET A 65 -8.08 4.16 7.61
C MET A 65 -9.28 5.13 7.66
N GLY A 66 -9.23 6.23 6.91
CA GLY A 66 -10.12 7.39 7.11
C GLY A 66 -11.62 7.14 6.91
N LEU A 67 -12.04 6.12 6.15
CA LEU A 67 -13.46 5.74 5.99
C LEU A 67 -13.84 4.48 6.78
N SER A 68 -12.94 3.89 7.56
CA SER A 68 -13.13 2.57 8.17
C SER A 68 -14.42 2.48 9.00
N GLN A 69 -14.64 3.43 9.90
CA GLN A 69 -15.81 3.41 10.77
C GLN A 69 -17.09 3.75 10.01
N GLU A 70 -17.04 4.73 9.09
CA GLU A 70 -18.20 5.09 8.26
C GLU A 70 -18.67 3.91 7.41
N ILE A 71 -17.74 3.17 6.80
CA ILE A 71 -18.07 1.96 6.03
C ILE A 71 -18.56 0.85 6.95
N ALA A 72 -17.91 0.63 8.09
CA ALA A 72 -18.30 -0.40 9.06
C ALA A 72 -19.74 -0.20 9.54
N ASP A 73 -20.14 1.04 9.81
CA ASP A 73 -21.52 1.37 10.22
C ASP A 73 -22.55 1.08 9.14
N LEU A 74 -22.24 1.46 7.90
CA LEU A 74 -23.17 1.29 6.77
C LEU A 74 -23.29 -0.17 6.33
N ALA A 75 -22.21 -0.94 6.41
CA ALA A 75 -22.14 -2.33 6.02
C ALA A 75 -22.50 -3.30 7.15
N ASN A 76 -22.54 -2.84 8.40
CA ASN A 76 -22.53 -3.68 9.61
C ASN A 76 -21.30 -4.63 9.61
N ALA A 77 -20.16 -4.12 9.15
CA ALA A 77 -18.90 -4.86 9.02
C ALA A 77 -18.04 -4.72 10.28
N LYS A 78 -17.12 -5.67 10.50
CA LYS A 78 -16.09 -5.57 11.54
C LYS A 78 -14.79 -5.04 10.96
N ILE A 79 -14.06 -4.24 11.74
CA ILE A 79 -12.70 -3.79 11.43
C ILE A 79 -11.74 -4.81 12.04
N ILE A 80 -10.97 -5.47 11.19
CA ILE A 80 -10.05 -6.55 11.60
C ILE A 80 -8.65 -5.97 11.72
N VAL A 81 -8.02 -6.19 12.84
CA VAL A 81 -6.65 -5.74 13.11
C VAL A 81 -5.82 -6.90 13.64
N LEU A 82 -4.54 -6.92 13.32
CA LEU A 82 -3.61 -7.78 14.04
C LEU A 82 -3.36 -7.22 15.45
N ASP A 83 -3.03 -8.09 16.39
CA ASP A 83 -2.68 -7.73 17.77
C ASP A 83 -1.57 -6.65 17.84
N VAL A 84 -0.59 -6.72 16.95
CA VAL A 84 0.48 -5.71 16.81
C VAL A 84 -0.02 -4.34 16.38
N GLN A 85 -1.18 -4.24 15.75
CA GLN A 85 -1.80 -2.99 15.31
C GLN A 85 -2.67 -2.34 16.37
N GLN A 86 -3.04 -3.06 17.43
CA GLN A 86 -4.04 -2.62 18.40
C GLN A 86 -3.69 -1.29 19.06
N ALA A 87 -2.41 -1.04 19.32
CA ALA A 87 -1.95 0.20 19.93
C ALA A 87 -2.02 1.41 18.98
N HIS A 88 -2.20 1.19 17.68
CA HIS A 88 -2.12 2.21 16.63
C HIS A 88 -3.48 2.65 16.08
N ILE A 89 -4.58 1.99 16.48
CA ILE A 89 -5.94 2.23 15.94
C ILE A 89 -6.33 3.70 15.96
N HIS A 90 -5.88 4.45 16.97
CA HIS A 90 -6.23 5.85 17.22
C HIS A 90 -5.11 6.86 16.90
N ASP A 91 -3.99 6.42 16.30
CA ASP A 91 -2.85 7.31 16.01
C ASP A 91 -3.23 8.46 15.07
N SER A 92 -4.19 8.25 14.17
CA SER A 92 -4.65 9.24 13.19
C SER A 92 -5.74 10.17 13.72
N ASP A 93 -6.38 9.90 14.87
CA ASP A 93 -7.49 10.71 15.39
C ASP A 93 -7.08 12.17 15.59
N MET A 94 -5.90 12.40 16.21
CA MET A 94 -5.37 13.73 16.42
C MET A 94 -5.03 14.48 15.13
N ILE A 95 -4.73 13.78 14.03
CA ILE A 95 -4.44 14.40 12.74
C ILE A 95 -5.72 14.99 12.19
N PHE A 96 -6.81 14.22 12.15
CA PHE A 96 -8.12 14.67 11.69
C PHE A 96 -8.70 15.78 12.57
N GLU A 97 -8.47 15.73 13.90
CA GLU A 97 -8.86 16.80 14.81
C GLU A 97 -8.14 18.12 14.50
N LYS A 98 -6.81 18.09 14.33
CA LYS A 98 -6.01 19.27 13.96
C LYS A 98 -6.43 19.86 12.62
N GLU A 99 -6.75 19.04 11.66
CA GLU A 99 -7.25 19.44 10.33
C GLU A 99 -8.71 19.91 10.36
N LYS A 100 -9.41 19.75 11.50
CA LYS A 100 -10.84 20.05 11.65
C LYS A 100 -11.70 19.30 10.61
N ASN A 101 -11.31 18.09 10.29
CA ASN A 101 -12.04 17.26 9.34
C ASN A 101 -13.35 16.77 9.97
N LYS A 102 -14.47 17.40 9.58
CA LYS A 102 -15.79 17.10 10.13
C LYS A 102 -16.41 15.81 9.58
N THR A 103 -15.80 15.19 8.59
CA THR A 103 -16.30 13.97 7.97
C THR A 103 -15.64 12.71 8.51
N PHE A 104 -14.56 12.87 9.26
CA PHE A 104 -13.91 11.74 9.92
C PHE A 104 -14.78 11.18 11.05
N VAL A 105 -14.96 9.87 11.06
CA VAL A 105 -15.62 9.13 12.14
C VAL A 105 -14.55 8.26 12.80
N PRO A 106 -14.16 8.55 14.04
CA PRO A 106 -13.17 7.74 14.77
C PRO A 106 -13.60 6.27 14.87
N ILE A 107 -12.63 5.38 14.80
CA ILE A 107 -12.88 3.94 14.99
C ILE A 107 -13.34 3.72 16.43
N ARG A 108 -14.41 2.93 16.61
CA ARG A 108 -14.89 2.52 17.92
C ARG A 108 -14.36 1.13 18.25
N ASP A 109 -13.86 0.96 19.47
CA ASP A 109 -13.28 -0.31 19.92
C ASP A 109 -14.22 -1.51 19.76
N GLU A 110 -15.53 -1.30 19.95
CA GLU A 110 -16.55 -2.36 19.76
C GLU A 110 -16.74 -2.77 18.29
N SER A 111 -16.28 -1.96 17.35
CA SER A 111 -16.27 -2.30 15.92
C SER A 111 -15.06 -3.15 15.52
N VAL A 112 -14.04 -3.24 16.39
CA VAL A 112 -12.78 -3.90 16.13
C VAL A 112 -12.85 -5.39 16.53
N THR A 113 -12.22 -6.22 15.73
CA THR A 113 -11.91 -7.62 16.05
C THR A 113 -10.42 -7.82 15.92
N VAL A 114 -9.78 -8.19 17.04
CA VAL A 114 -8.33 -8.44 17.08
C VAL A 114 -8.07 -9.91 16.79
N ILE A 115 -7.12 -10.17 15.89
CA ILE A 115 -6.64 -11.52 15.57
C ILE A 115 -5.11 -11.55 15.67
N SER A 116 -4.50 -12.71 15.87
CA SER A 116 -3.05 -12.87 15.74
C SER A 116 -2.65 -13.19 14.29
N GLU A 117 -1.35 -13.00 13.96
CA GLU A 117 -0.82 -13.38 12.64
C GLU A 117 -1.11 -14.86 12.36
N GLU A 118 -0.94 -15.75 13.36
CA GLU A 118 -1.17 -17.20 13.24
C GLU A 118 -2.64 -17.55 13.00
N ALA A 119 -3.57 -16.82 13.62
CA ALA A 119 -5.01 -17.04 13.46
C ALA A 119 -5.56 -16.47 12.14
N SER A 120 -4.79 -15.65 11.43
CA SER A 120 -5.25 -14.92 10.24
C SER A 120 -5.74 -15.84 9.13
N ARG A 121 -5.10 -16.98 8.93
CA ARG A 121 -5.48 -17.96 7.91
C ARG A 121 -6.85 -18.60 8.21
N GLU A 122 -7.10 -18.97 9.43
CA GLU A 122 -8.40 -19.52 9.86
C GLU A 122 -9.49 -18.45 9.72
N PHE A 123 -9.19 -17.21 10.14
CA PHE A 123 -10.10 -16.09 10.00
C PHE A 123 -10.49 -15.84 8.54
N LEU A 124 -9.53 -15.74 7.63
CA LEU A 124 -9.77 -15.52 6.19
C LEU A 124 -10.55 -16.68 5.55
N SER A 125 -10.32 -17.91 6.00
CA SER A 125 -11.06 -19.10 5.51
C SER A 125 -12.57 -19.01 5.80
N GLY A 126 -12.96 -18.31 6.87
CA GLY A 126 -14.36 -18.01 7.18
C GLY A 126 -15.06 -17.16 6.10
N PHE A 127 -14.33 -16.41 5.30
CA PHE A 127 -14.82 -15.68 4.13
C PHE A 127 -14.64 -16.46 2.82
N GLY A 128 -14.10 -17.68 2.87
CA GLY A 128 -13.73 -18.45 1.69
C GLY A 128 -12.53 -17.83 0.95
N ILE A 129 -11.66 -17.14 1.68
CA ILE A 129 -10.41 -16.54 1.22
C ILE A 129 -9.25 -17.39 1.73
N ASP A 130 -8.50 -18.00 0.81
CA ASP A 130 -7.30 -18.76 1.13
C ASP A 130 -6.10 -17.81 1.15
N GLY A 131 -5.51 -17.57 2.32
CA GLY A 131 -4.42 -16.59 2.48
C GLY A 131 -4.00 -16.43 3.93
N GLU A 132 -3.08 -15.51 4.18
CA GLU A 132 -2.58 -15.16 5.50
C GLU A 132 -2.30 -13.65 5.59
N VAL A 133 -2.41 -13.09 6.78
CA VAL A 133 -1.96 -11.73 7.09
C VAL A 133 -0.59 -11.81 7.73
N ILE A 134 0.32 -10.95 7.33
CA ILE A 134 1.72 -10.99 7.70
C ILE A 134 2.12 -9.63 8.26
N PHE A 135 2.71 -9.60 9.46
CA PHE A 135 3.29 -8.38 10.00
C PHE A 135 4.54 -7.97 9.20
N THR A 136 4.50 -6.77 8.64
CA THR A 136 5.51 -6.25 7.70
C THR A 136 5.86 -4.79 8.00
N PRO A 137 6.48 -4.51 9.17
CA PRO A 137 6.87 -3.15 9.55
C PRO A 137 7.92 -2.59 8.60
N GLY A 138 7.95 -1.27 8.47
CA GLY A 138 8.97 -0.59 7.65
C GLY A 138 8.53 0.78 7.18
N HIS A 139 7.37 0.89 6.55
CA HIS A 139 6.71 2.17 6.31
C HIS A 139 6.19 2.76 7.62
N SER A 140 5.49 1.97 8.41
CA SER A 140 5.10 2.26 9.79
C SER A 140 5.33 1.03 10.68
N ASP A 141 5.25 1.22 12.00
CA ASP A 141 5.48 0.13 12.96
C ASP A 141 4.30 -0.84 13.06
N ASP A 142 3.12 -0.43 12.59
CA ASP A 142 1.88 -1.21 12.56
C ASP A 142 1.56 -1.84 11.19
N SER A 143 2.45 -1.68 10.19
CA SER A 143 2.19 -2.14 8.82
C SER A 143 2.02 -3.66 8.73
N ILE A 144 0.99 -4.08 7.99
CA ILE A 144 0.72 -5.48 7.65
C ILE A 144 0.55 -5.66 6.15
N SER A 145 0.73 -6.89 5.68
CA SER A 145 0.46 -7.30 4.31
C SER A 145 -0.49 -8.49 4.29
N LEU A 146 -1.32 -8.58 3.26
CA LEU A 146 -2.20 -9.72 3.02
C LEU A 146 -1.66 -10.50 1.81
N LEU A 147 -1.32 -11.76 2.01
CA LEU A 147 -0.90 -12.69 0.96
C LEU A 147 -1.97 -13.74 0.72
N LEU A 148 -2.42 -13.85 -0.53
CA LEU A 148 -3.33 -14.89 -0.96
C LEU A 148 -2.56 -16.12 -1.48
N ASP A 149 -3.08 -17.32 -1.26
CA ASP A 149 -2.44 -18.57 -1.71
C ASP A 149 -2.31 -18.67 -3.24
N SER A 150 -3.13 -17.90 -3.98
CA SER A 150 -3.03 -17.75 -5.44
C SER A 150 -1.84 -16.90 -5.89
N GLY A 151 -1.26 -16.10 -4.96
CA GLY A 151 -0.01 -15.36 -5.15
C GLY A 151 -0.16 -13.84 -5.20
N GLU A 152 -1.35 -13.30 -4.98
CA GLU A 152 -1.58 -11.87 -4.86
C GLU A 152 -1.16 -11.38 -3.46
N LEU A 153 -0.35 -10.32 -3.43
CA LEU A 153 0.21 -9.72 -2.24
C LEU A 153 -0.19 -8.25 -2.14
N PHE A 154 -0.92 -7.88 -1.10
CA PHE A 154 -1.33 -6.50 -0.80
C PHE A 154 -0.44 -5.97 0.32
N VAL A 155 0.27 -4.87 0.08
CA VAL A 155 1.35 -4.39 0.98
C VAL A 155 1.11 -2.99 1.57
N GLY A 156 -0.04 -2.36 1.29
CA GLY A 156 -0.25 -0.95 1.67
C GLY A 156 0.86 -0.07 1.11
N ASP A 157 1.56 0.63 2.00
CA ASP A 157 2.62 1.58 1.66
C ASP A 157 4.04 1.05 1.83
N LEU A 158 4.20 -0.27 1.93
CA LEU A 158 5.55 -0.84 1.90
C LEU A 158 6.24 -0.40 0.60
N ASN A 159 7.45 0.16 0.72
CA ASN A 159 8.18 0.72 -0.43
C ASN A 159 8.20 -0.25 -1.61
N PRO A 160 8.08 0.24 -2.86
CA PRO A 160 8.09 -0.61 -4.03
C PRO A 160 9.30 -1.54 -4.10
N LEU A 161 9.09 -2.76 -4.60
CA LEU A 161 10.12 -3.80 -4.61
C LEU A 161 11.40 -3.38 -5.34
N TYR A 162 11.31 -2.54 -6.37
CA TYR A 162 12.47 -2.01 -7.08
C TYR A 162 13.34 -1.08 -6.21
N GLU A 163 12.80 -0.52 -5.12
CA GLU A 163 13.56 0.27 -4.15
C GLU A 163 14.27 -0.58 -3.09
N LEU A 164 14.02 -1.89 -3.04
CA LEU A 164 14.55 -2.78 -2.01
C LEU A 164 16.06 -2.65 -1.78
N PRO A 165 16.92 -2.50 -2.81
CA PRO A 165 18.36 -2.29 -2.60
C PRO A 165 18.71 -1.02 -1.83
N LEU A 166 17.78 -0.03 -1.78
CA LEU A 166 17.96 1.22 -1.03
C LEU A 166 17.68 1.06 0.47
N HIS A 167 16.97 0.00 0.82
CA HIS A 167 16.47 -0.29 2.17
C HIS A 167 17.28 -1.37 2.91
N GLU A 168 18.44 -1.78 2.38
CA GLU A 168 19.28 -2.81 3.01
C GLU A 168 19.57 -2.46 4.47
N GLY A 169 19.35 -3.43 5.38
CA GLY A 169 19.51 -3.26 6.82
C GLY A 169 18.37 -2.56 7.55
N THR A 170 17.25 -2.27 6.89
CA THR A 170 16.04 -1.67 7.50
C THR A 170 14.93 -2.69 7.74
N LYS A 171 13.89 -2.31 8.52
CA LYS A 171 12.67 -3.11 8.70
C LYS A 171 11.99 -3.40 7.36
N THR A 172 11.93 -2.43 6.44
CA THR A 172 11.39 -2.59 5.08
C THR A 172 12.07 -3.74 4.34
N PHE A 173 13.41 -3.81 4.41
CA PHE A 173 14.17 -4.86 3.75
C PHE A 173 13.84 -6.25 4.33
N GLU A 174 13.78 -6.38 5.66
CA GLU A 174 13.45 -7.65 6.31
C GLU A 174 11.99 -8.06 6.03
N SER A 175 11.06 -7.12 5.99
CA SER A 175 9.66 -7.37 5.62
C SER A 175 9.55 -7.89 4.18
N TRP A 176 10.21 -7.27 3.21
CA TRP A 176 10.25 -7.78 1.84
C TRP A 176 10.90 -9.16 1.74
N LYS A 177 11.99 -9.40 2.46
CA LYS A 177 12.65 -10.71 2.50
C LYS A 177 11.70 -11.80 3.03
N LYS A 178 10.93 -11.51 4.11
CA LYS A 178 9.88 -12.39 4.64
C LYS A 178 8.81 -12.67 3.58
N LEU A 179 8.30 -11.63 2.90
CA LEU A 179 7.28 -11.75 1.88
C LEU A 179 7.77 -12.54 0.66
N LEU A 180 8.96 -12.23 0.12
CA LEU A 180 9.52 -12.91 -1.05
C LEU A 180 9.82 -14.39 -0.80
N SER A 181 10.12 -14.78 0.45
CA SER A 181 10.31 -16.19 0.82
C SER A 181 9.04 -17.03 0.59
N LYS A 182 7.86 -16.39 0.59
CA LYS A 182 6.56 -17.01 0.35
C LYS A 182 6.17 -17.05 -1.14
N LYS A 183 7.02 -16.55 -2.03
CA LYS A 183 6.90 -16.59 -3.50
C LYS A 183 5.59 -15.97 -4.03
N PRO A 184 5.25 -14.73 -3.65
CA PRO A 184 4.14 -14.03 -4.27
C PRO A 184 4.38 -13.83 -5.77
N LYS A 185 3.29 -13.65 -6.55
CA LYS A 185 3.34 -13.49 -8.02
C LYS A 185 3.06 -12.06 -8.45
N THR A 186 2.19 -11.37 -7.73
CA THR A 186 1.77 -10.00 -8.04
C THR A 186 1.70 -9.20 -6.75
N VAL A 187 2.24 -8.00 -6.74
CA VAL A 187 2.12 -7.07 -5.62
C VAL A 187 1.15 -5.95 -5.95
N TYR A 188 0.31 -5.61 -4.97
CA TYR A 188 -0.68 -4.53 -4.99
C TYR A 188 -0.32 -3.51 -3.93
N TYR A 189 -0.15 -2.24 -4.33
CA TYR A 189 0.32 -1.14 -3.49
C TYR A 189 -0.80 -0.16 -3.16
N GLY A 190 -0.71 0.56 -2.04
CA GLY A 190 -1.61 1.65 -1.67
C GLY A 190 -1.57 2.83 -2.64
N HIS A 191 -0.39 3.17 -3.19
CA HIS A 191 -0.20 4.36 -4.01
C HIS A 191 0.40 4.12 -5.40
N ALA A 192 0.67 2.88 -5.78
CA ALA A 192 1.26 2.53 -7.07
C ALA A 192 0.41 1.49 -7.80
N LYS A 193 0.69 1.32 -9.10
CA LYS A 193 0.06 0.24 -9.89
C LYS A 193 0.54 -1.12 -9.40
N ALA A 194 -0.32 -2.12 -9.53
CA ALA A 194 0.07 -3.50 -9.30
C ALA A 194 1.22 -3.91 -10.23
N ALA A 195 2.14 -4.72 -9.72
CA ALA A 195 3.31 -5.18 -10.45
C ALA A 195 3.47 -6.71 -10.32
N ALA A 196 3.80 -7.38 -11.42
CA ALA A 196 4.16 -8.79 -11.38
C ALA A 196 5.51 -8.96 -10.64
N ILE A 197 5.59 -10.00 -9.82
CA ILE A 197 6.85 -10.45 -9.20
C ILE A 197 7.31 -11.67 -9.99
N ASP A 198 7.87 -11.44 -11.17
CA ASP A 198 8.46 -12.52 -11.94
C ASP A 198 9.75 -12.96 -11.26
N GLY A 199 10.05 -14.26 -11.28
CA GLY A 199 11.32 -14.81 -10.74
C GLY A 199 12.58 -14.24 -11.43
N GLU A 200 12.38 -13.37 -12.43
CA GLU A 200 13.37 -12.55 -13.14
C GLU A 200 13.38 -11.08 -12.64
N ASN A 201 12.35 -10.60 -11.93
CA ASN A 201 12.22 -9.26 -11.37
C ASN A 201 12.60 -9.15 -9.86
N ALA A 202 13.22 -10.13 -9.29
CA ALA A 202 14.29 -9.85 -8.35
C ALA A 202 15.31 -8.98 -9.12
N PRO A 203 15.79 -7.82 -8.59
CA PRO A 203 16.35 -6.71 -9.35
C PRO A 203 17.34 -7.17 -10.42
N LYS A 204 16.83 -7.58 -11.57
CA LYS A 204 17.64 -7.75 -12.77
C LYS A 204 17.81 -6.38 -13.39
N LYS A 205 19.06 -5.99 -13.48
CA LYS A 205 19.55 -4.97 -14.39
C LYS A 205 19.08 -5.27 -15.81
N GLU A 206 17.87 -4.85 -16.18
CA GLU A 206 17.54 -4.63 -17.58
C GLU A 206 16.29 -3.74 -17.68
N GLY A 207 16.49 -2.51 -18.18
CA GLY A 207 15.50 -1.78 -18.95
C GLY A 207 14.76 -0.61 -18.32
N SER A 208 15.00 -0.21 -17.09
CA SER A 208 14.71 1.17 -16.66
C SER A 208 15.73 1.55 -15.60
N PRO A 209 16.63 2.49 -15.89
CA PRO A 209 17.61 2.93 -14.92
C PRO A 209 16.84 3.52 -13.74
N ASP A 210 17.08 2.95 -12.58
CA ASP A 210 16.43 3.20 -11.32
C ASP A 210 16.47 4.68 -10.94
N ALA A 211 15.40 5.42 -11.19
CA ALA A 211 15.27 6.83 -10.82
C ALA A 211 15.51 7.02 -9.32
N GLY A 212 15.17 6.04 -8.47
CA GLY A 212 15.44 6.04 -7.05
C GLY A 212 16.93 5.97 -6.75
N LEU A 213 17.68 5.13 -7.46
CA LEU A 213 19.13 5.02 -7.29
C LEU A 213 19.82 6.30 -7.79
N ILE A 214 19.36 6.88 -8.90
CA ILE A 214 19.82 8.17 -9.41
C ILE A 214 19.57 9.25 -8.36
N PHE A 215 18.35 9.33 -7.82
CA PHE A 215 17.95 10.28 -6.79
C PHE A 215 18.84 10.17 -5.53
N LYS A 216 19.07 8.95 -5.04
CA LYS A 216 19.96 8.68 -3.90
C LYS A 216 21.38 9.17 -4.14
N TYR A 217 21.92 8.97 -5.34
CA TYR A 217 23.25 9.47 -5.67
C TYR A 217 23.28 10.98 -5.82
N ALA A 218 22.22 11.59 -6.36
CA ALA A 218 22.05 13.04 -6.40
C ALA A 218 22.02 13.65 -4.99
N GLN A 219 21.29 13.04 -4.05
CA GLN A 219 21.28 13.45 -2.64
C GLN A 219 22.67 13.35 -1.97
N LYS A 220 23.50 12.41 -2.40
CA LYS A 220 24.89 12.26 -1.93
C LYS A 220 25.87 13.23 -2.60
N GLY A 221 25.39 14.12 -3.48
CA GLY A 221 26.21 15.10 -4.17
C GLY A 221 27.10 14.51 -5.28
N PHE A 222 26.75 13.34 -5.85
CA PHE A 222 27.49 12.79 -6.99
C PHE A 222 27.16 13.60 -8.24
N ASP A 223 28.17 13.83 -9.10
CA ASP A 223 27.99 14.42 -10.42
C ASP A 223 27.29 13.45 -11.39
N ILE A 224 26.75 14.02 -12.48
CA ILE A 224 25.99 13.29 -13.47
C ILE A 224 26.80 12.12 -14.07
N GLU A 225 28.07 12.33 -14.43
CA GLU A 225 28.93 11.31 -15.02
C GLU A 225 29.13 10.12 -14.09
N LYS A 226 29.35 10.42 -12.80
CA LYS A 226 29.52 9.39 -11.76
C LYS A 226 28.24 8.62 -11.49
N ILE A 227 27.08 9.30 -11.55
CA ILE A 227 25.77 8.65 -11.43
C ILE A 227 25.56 7.70 -12.62
N ILE A 228 25.76 8.16 -13.86
CA ILE A 228 25.66 7.33 -15.08
C ILE A 228 26.54 6.09 -14.94
N LYS A 229 27.82 6.26 -14.57
CA LYS A 229 28.77 5.16 -14.41
C LYS A 229 28.33 4.12 -13.37
N LYS A 230 27.68 4.56 -12.29
CA LYS A 230 27.24 3.69 -11.20
C LYS A 230 25.90 3.00 -11.46
N THR A 231 25.01 3.65 -12.20
CA THR A 231 23.65 3.15 -12.43
C THR A 231 23.50 2.48 -13.78
N GLY A 232 24.35 2.82 -14.76
CA GLY A 232 24.17 2.44 -16.15
C GLY A 232 22.97 3.14 -16.83
N ALA A 233 22.45 4.20 -16.18
CA ALA A 233 21.28 4.93 -16.63
C ALA A 233 21.56 5.78 -17.87
N ASP A 234 20.49 6.00 -18.66
CA ASP A 234 20.52 6.97 -19.76
C ASP A 234 20.82 8.39 -19.23
N GLN A 235 21.63 9.14 -19.95
CA GLN A 235 22.05 10.48 -19.56
C GLN A 235 20.86 11.41 -19.34
N THR A 236 19.86 11.37 -20.24
CA THR A 236 18.68 12.24 -20.17
C THR A 236 17.87 11.98 -18.88
N LEU A 237 17.71 10.72 -18.50
CA LEU A 237 17.03 10.35 -17.26
C LEU A 237 17.81 10.84 -16.04
N VAL A 238 19.15 10.68 -16.01
CA VAL A 238 19.98 11.18 -14.91
C VAL A 238 19.88 12.70 -14.77
N GLU A 239 19.98 13.41 -15.89
CA GLU A 239 19.85 14.87 -15.93
C GLU A 239 18.47 15.33 -15.44
N ASP A 240 17.38 14.66 -15.86
CA ASP A 240 16.02 15.01 -15.46
C ASP A 240 15.79 14.77 -13.97
N VAL A 241 16.23 13.64 -13.41
CA VAL A 241 16.13 13.35 -11.97
C VAL A 241 16.94 14.36 -11.15
N VAL A 242 18.20 14.59 -11.52
CA VAL A 242 19.09 15.55 -10.81
C VAL A 242 18.52 16.95 -10.89
N ARG A 243 18.04 17.40 -12.05
CA ARG A 243 17.40 18.70 -12.21
C ARG A 243 16.17 18.85 -11.34
N LEU A 244 15.26 17.87 -11.34
CA LEU A 244 14.05 17.89 -10.51
C LEU A 244 14.40 17.96 -9.01
N TYR A 245 15.40 17.21 -8.57
CA TYR A 245 15.89 17.25 -7.20
C TYR A 245 16.43 18.65 -6.82
N LEU A 246 17.24 19.25 -7.69
CA LEU A 246 17.86 20.55 -7.41
C LEU A 246 16.87 21.72 -7.49
N THR A 247 15.85 21.63 -8.35
CA THR A 247 14.89 22.72 -8.57
C THR A 247 13.67 22.68 -7.67
N HIS A 248 13.46 21.57 -6.93
CA HIS A 248 12.33 21.41 -6.03
C HIS A 248 12.81 20.97 -4.63
N PRO A 249 13.34 21.90 -3.82
CA PRO A 249 13.82 21.58 -2.47
C PRO A 249 12.72 20.91 -1.63
N GLY A 250 13.05 19.76 -1.01
CA GLY A 250 12.09 19.01 -0.18
C GLY A 250 11.20 18.02 -0.93
N VAL A 251 11.30 17.94 -2.27
CA VAL A 251 10.60 16.90 -3.02
C VAL A 251 11.23 15.53 -2.74
N GLY A 252 10.39 14.55 -2.39
CA GLY A 252 10.80 13.15 -2.26
C GLY A 252 10.85 12.43 -3.62
N LEU A 253 11.32 11.17 -3.60
CA LEU A 253 11.41 10.33 -4.80
C LEU A 253 10.08 10.26 -5.56
N GLN A 254 8.96 10.03 -4.87
CA GLN A 254 7.64 9.94 -5.50
C GLN A 254 7.30 11.20 -6.28
N GLY A 255 7.52 12.38 -5.70
CA GLY A 255 7.28 13.65 -6.38
C GLY A 255 8.17 13.87 -7.62
N ILE A 256 9.34 13.23 -7.69
CA ILE A 256 10.19 13.22 -8.89
C ILE A 256 9.62 12.25 -9.94
N LEU A 257 9.22 11.05 -9.55
CA LEU A 257 8.62 10.06 -10.44
C LEU A 257 7.35 10.59 -11.11
N ASP A 258 6.46 11.21 -10.34
CA ASP A 258 5.22 11.83 -10.85
C ASP A 258 5.51 12.89 -11.94
N ARG A 259 6.60 13.66 -11.78
CA ARG A 259 7.01 14.69 -12.75
C ARG A 259 7.69 14.11 -13.98
N LEU A 260 8.38 12.97 -13.85
CA LEU A 260 8.93 12.24 -14.99
C LEU A 260 7.83 11.62 -15.85
N ASP A 261 6.80 11.04 -15.23
CA ASP A 261 5.65 10.45 -15.92
C ASP A 261 4.83 11.48 -16.73
N ILE A 262 4.74 12.72 -16.25
CA ILE A 262 4.06 13.82 -16.97
C ILE A 262 4.84 14.22 -18.24
N LYS A 263 6.18 14.07 -18.26
CA LYS A 263 7.01 14.39 -19.42
C LYS A 263 7.04 13.32 -20.52
N GLY A 264 6.68 12.08 -20.17
CA GLY A 264 6.66 10.95 -21.09
C GLY A 264 5.34 10.78 -21.86
N LYS A 265 4.44 11.78 -21.77
CA LYS A 265 3.16 11.80 -22.52
C LYS A 265 3.19 12.81 -23.65
#